data_5af7f339a9c87ea738f66f85e8723b5a
#
_entry.id   5af7f339a9c87ea738f66f85e8723b5a
#
_cell.length_a   1.000
_cell.length_b   1.000
_cell.length_c   1.000
_cell.angle_alpha   90.00
_cell.angle_beta   90.00
_cell.angle_gamma   90.00
#
_symmetry.space_group_name_H-M   'P 1'
#
loop_
_entity.id
_entity.type
_entity.pdbx_description
1 polymer ?
#
loop_
_entity_poly.entity_id
_entity_poly.type
_entity_poly.pdbx_seq_one_letter_code
_entity_poly.pdbx_strand_id
1 'polypeptide(L)'
;KPANDQLQDHIRSGEVLEDVHKKKWKLGNPIRKGGFGLIYLAQELDESNNNTEFPHVLKIEPHGNGPLFVEMNFLMRNAKQDDISAFMKENKLKSLGMPRYISSGSHTNNKEKYRFLVLERFGDDISKLFLYCKNEFPVVTAFKVALQMLDVLEYIHSRGYVHRDIKGANILLDLKAKKQIYLMDYGLTGRYFTGTKFKRDPKKPHDGTLEYVSRDGHDGVQTRRGDLEVLGYNIIQWLGCTLPWEKVKNPAAVQTSKSKYMDDIPI
;
A
#
# COMPACT_ATOMS: atom_id res chain seq x y z
N LYS A 1 -18.25 20.40 -1.95
CA LYS A 1 -18.13 18.93 -2.12
C LYS A 1 -16.72 18.53 -1.73
N PRO A 2 -16.50 17.37 -1.09
CA PRO A 2 -15.15 16.84 -0.87
C PRO A 2 -14.41 16.71 -2.22
N ALA A 3 -13.10 16.95 -2.24
CA ALA A 3 -12.29 16.93 -3.47
C ALA A 3 -12.47 15.63 -4.31
N ASN A 4 -12.72 14.51 -3.62
CA ASN A 4 -12.95 13.22 -4.28
C ASN A 4 -14.33 13.07 -4.95
N ASP A 5 -15.35 13.85 -4.55
CA ASP A 5 -16.64 13.84 -5.22
C ASP A 5 -16.56 14.62 -6.54
N GLN A 6 -15.76 15.70 -6.55
CA GLN A 6 -15.44 16.44 -7.77
C GLN A 6 -14.64 15.59 -8.76
N LEU A 7 -13.70 14.78 -8.28
CA LEU A 7 -12.91 13.88 -9.13
C LEU A 7 -13.79 12.85 -9.85
N GLN A 8 -14.83 12.31 -9.19
CA GLN A 8 -15.75 11.36 -9.78
C GLN A 8 -16.69 12.00 -10.83
N ASP A 9 -16.96 13.29 -10.69
CA ASP A 9 -17.71 14.06 -11.68
C ASP A 9 -16.87 14.32 -12.95
N HIS A 10 -15.53 14.38 -12.80
CA HIS A 10 -14.59 14.69 -13.89
C HIS A 10 -14.09 13.45 -14.63
N ILE A 11 -13.92 12.33 -13.95
CA ILE A 11 -13.38 11.08 -14.53
C ILE A 11 -14.47 10.01 -14.46
N ARG A 12 -14.92 9.52 -15.62
CA ARG A 12 -16.09 8.63 -15.73
C ARG A 12 -15.72 7.24 -16.21
N SER A 13 -16.54 6.25 -15.83
CA SER A 13 -16.48 4.92 -16.43
C SER A 13 -16.65 5.00 -17.94
N GLY A 14 -15.88 4.20 -18.68
CA GLY A 14 -15.84 4.20 -20.13
C GLY A 14 -14.85 5.18 -20.75
N GLU A 15 -14.32 6.12 -19.97
CA GLU A 15 -13.29 7.06 -20.44
C GLU A 15 -11.99 6.33 -20.79
N VAL A 16 -11.26 6.86 -21.78
CA VAL A 16 -10.02 6.27 -22.28
C VAL A 16 -8.86 7.23 -21.98
N LEU A 17 -7.88 6.72 -21.26
CA LEU A 17 -6.67 7.47 -20.90
C LEU A 17 -5.46 6.89 -21.65
N GLU A 18 -4.55 7.78 -22.08
CA GLU A 18 -3.31 7.40 -22.75
C GLU A 18 -2.13 7.51 -21.77
N ASP A 19 -1.30 6.45 -21.69
CA ASP A 19 -0.13 6.42 -20.83
C ASP A 19 1.13 6.97 -21.52
N VAL A 20 2.24 6.99 -20.78
CA VAL A 20 3.55 7.49 -21.28
C VAL A 20 4.11 6.66 -22.46
N HIS A 21 3.60 5.46 -22.69
CA HIS A 21 4.00 4.57 -23.79
C HIS A 21 3.00 4.57 -24.94
N LYS A 22 2.03 5.51 -24.95
CA LYS A 22 0.96 5.63 -25.94
C LYS A 22 -0.05 4.49 -25.94
N LYS A 23 -0.07 3.67 -24.89
CA LYS A 23 -1.10 2.67 -24.69
C LYS A 23 -2.37 3.32 -24.14
N LYS A 24 -3.50 2.81 -24.60
CA LYS A 24 -4.82 3.33 -24.22
C LYS A 24 -5.47 2.42 -23.18
N TRP A 25 -5.98 3.03 -22.13
CA TRP A 25 -6.59 2.34 -21.00
C TRP A 25 -8.05 2.75 -20.86
N LYS A 26 -8.97 1.81 -21.05
CA LYS A 26 -10.41 2.03 -20.83
C LYS A 26 -10.72 1.85 -19.36
N LEU A 27 -11.40 2.82 -18.77
CA LEU A 27 -11.87 2.77 -17.39
C LEU A 27 -13.16 1.96 -17.28
N GLY A 28 -13.21 1.04 -16.33
CA GLY A 28 -14.43 0.39 -15.86
C GLY A 28 -15.05 1.18 -14.70
N ASN A 29 -15.80 0.47 -13.84
CA ASN A 29 -16.40 1.08 -12.67
C ASN A 29 -15.34 1.46 -11.61
N PRO A 30 -15.56 2.54 -10.86
CA PRO A 30 -14.75 2.83 -9.69
C PRO A 30 -14.97 1.72 -8.64
N ILE A 31 -13.88 1.23 -8.06
CA ILE A 31 -13.92 0.14 -7.06
C ILE A 31 -13.55 0.60 -5.66
N ARG A 32 -12.82 1.71 -5.55
CA ARG A 32 -12.42 2.25 -4.25
C ARG A 32 -12.23 3.77 -4.33
N LYS A 33 -12.65 4.44 -3.26
CA LYS A 33 -12.40 5.84 -3.03
C LYS A 33 -11.37 5.96 -1.90
N GLY A 34 -10.18 6.46 -2.22
CA GLY A 34 -9.13 6.73 -1.24
C GLY A 34 -9.19 8.16 -0.70
N GLY A 35 -8.35 8.49 0.29
CA GLY A 35 -8.26 9.84 0.83
C GLY A 35 -7.81 10.89 -0.19
N PHE A 36 -7.06 10.48 -1.21
CA PHE A 36 -6.41 11.39 -2.16
C PHE A 36 -6.84 11.18 -3.62
N GLY A 37 -7.55 10.10 -3.94
CA GLY A 37 -7.92 9.77 -5.31
C GLY A 37 -8.90 8.62 -5.44
N LEU A 38 -9.13 8.21 -6.67
CA LEU A 38 -10.04 7.12 -7.05
C LEU A 38 -9.27 5.96 -7.68
N ILE A 39 -9.82 4.76 -7.51
CA ILE A 39 -9.32 3.54 -8.15
C ILE A 39 -10.43 3.00 -9.03
N TYR A 40 -10.14 2.87 -10.32
CA TYR A 40 -11.02 2.29 -11.33
C TYR A 40 -10.53 0.90 -11.74
N LEU A 41 -11.44 0.04 -12.17
CA LEU A 41 -11.10 -1.07 -13.03
C LEU A 41 -10.50 -0.51 -14.33
N ALA A 42 -9.51 -1.18 -14.91
CA ALA A 42 -8.87 -0.74 -16.14
C ALA A 42 -8.57 -1.91 -17.07
N GLN A 43 -8.68 -1.64 -18.37
CA GLN A 43 -8.37 -2.58 -19.43
C GLN A 43 -7.54 -1.88 -20.50
N GLU A 44 -6.46 -2.49 -20.95
CA GLU A 44 -5.71 -2.03 -22.12
C GLU A 44 -6.60 -2.22 -23.36
N LEU A 45 -6.73 -1.18 -24.16
CA LEU A 45 -7.40 -1.26 -25.46
C LEU A 45 -6.38 -1.72 -26.50
N ASP A 46 -6.47 -2.99 -26.84
CA ASP A 46 -5.77 -3.58 -27.98
C ASP A 46 -6.81 -3.93 -29.05
N GLU A 47 -6.54 -3.58 -30.30
CA GLU A 47 -7.42 -3.85 -31.44
C GLU A 47 -7.73 -5.35 -31.64
N SER A 48 -6.87 -6.22 -31.09
CA SER A 48 -7.03 -7.68 -31.15
C SER A 48 -7.83 -8.28 -29.99
N ASN A 49 -8.19 -7.51 -28.96
CA ASN A 49 -8.70 -8.06 -27.72
C ASN A 49 -10.13 -7.59 -27.39
N ASN A 50 -11.11 -8.40 -27.76
CA ASN A 50 -12.52 -8.20 -27.41
C ASN A 50 -12.87 -8.68 -25.99
N ASN A 51 -11.88 -8.79 -25.09
CA ASN A 51 -12.10 -9.26 -23.73
C ASN A 51 -12.89 -8.22 -22.92
N THR A 52 -13.92 -8.65 -22.22
CA THR A 52 -14.73 -7.81 -21.31
C THR A 52 -14.19 -7.79 -19.89
N GLU A 53 -13.10 -8.50 -19.61
CA GLU A 53 -12.47 -8.53 -18.31
C GLU A 53 -11.57 -7.31 -18.11
N PHE A 54 -11.59 -6.79 -16.88
CA PHE A 54 -10.70 -5.71 -16.43
C PHE A 54 -9.57 -6.29 -15.56
N PRO A 55 -8.45 -6.73 -16.16
CA PRO A 55 -7.36 -7.38 -15.42
C PRO A 55 -6.47 -6.39 -14.66
N HIS A 56 -6.68 -5.10 -14.84
CA HIS A 56 -5.91 -4.04 -14.23
C HIS A 56 -6.79 -3.12 -13.38
N VAL A 57 -6.13 -2.31 -12.58
CA VAL A 57 -6.70 -1.14 -11.91
C VAL A 57 -5.91 0.10 -12.28
N LEU A 58 -6.59 1.23 -12.28
CA LEU A 58 -5.99 2.54 -12.50
C LEU A 58 -6.30 3.42 -11.29
N LYS A 59 -5.24 3.77 -10.55
CA LYS A 59 -5.29 4.80 -9.50
C LYS A 59 -5.13 6.16 -10.15
N ILE A 60 -5.96 7.15 -9.80
CA ILE A 60 -5.91 8.50 -10.35
C ILE A 60 -6.09 9.53 -9.24
N GLU A 61 -5.29 10.59 -9.28
CA GLU A 61 -5.39 11.73 -8.37
C GLU A 61 -5.09 13.05 -9.08
N PRO A 62 -5.56 14.21 -8.56
CA PRO A 62 -5.10 15.52 -9.02
C PRO A 62 -3.58 15.67 -8.92
N HIS A 63 -2.97 16.35 -9.88
CA HIS A 63 -1.50 16.58 -9.89
C HIS A 63 -0.99 17.33 -8.65
N GLY A 64 -1.84 18.13 -7.99
CA GLY A 64 -1.49 18.83 -6.75
C GLY A 64 -1.29 17.93 -5.53
N ASN A 65 -1.79 16.68 -5.57
CA ASN A 65 -1.62 15.72 -4.49
C ASN A 65 -0.24 15.04 -4.56
N GLY A 66 0.23 14.53 -3.42
CA GLY A 66 1.56 13.92 -3.31
C GLY A 66 1.62 12.39 -3.29
N PRO A 67 0.68 11.69 -2.65
CA PRO A 67 0.82 10.26 -2.37
C PRO A 67 0.98 9.39 -3.62
N LEU A 68 0.16 9.56 -4.65
CA LEU A 68 0.29 8.78 -5.88
C LEU A 68 1.60 9.09 -6.64
N PHE A 69 2.12 10.31 -6.52
CA PHE A 69 3.42 10.65 -7.08
C PHE A 69 4.55 9.89 -6.39
N VAL A 70 4.49 9.76 -5.06
CA VAL A 70 5.46 8.97 -4.28
C VAL A 70 5.36 7.49 -4.66
N GLU A 71 4.15 6.92 -4.68
CA GLU A 71 3.90 5.53 -5.05
C GLU A 71 4.40 5.21 -6.46
N MET A 72 4.05 6.04 -7.43
CA MET A 72 4.48 5.90 -8.83
C MET A 72 6.01 5.88 -8.95
N ASN A 73 6.70 6.85 -8.33
CA ASN A 73 8.17 6.92 -8.37
C ASN A 73 8.84 5.73 -7.70
N PHE A 74 8.27 5.25 -6.59
CA PHE A 74 8.77 4.08 -5.90
C PHE A 74 8.65 2.84 -6.78
N LEU A 75 7.46 2.58 -7.34
CA LEU A 75 7.19 1.40 -8.16
C LEU A 75 7.98 1.41 -9.48
N MET A 76 8.06 2.55 -10.16
CA MET A 76 8.88 2.67 -11.37
C MET A 76 10.34 2.26 -11.17
N ARG A 77 10.90 2.51 -9.98
CA ARG A 77 12.30 2.24 -9.67
C ARG A 77 12.53 0.85 -9.09
N ASN A 78 11.55 0.29 -8.37
CA ASN A 78 11.74 -0.88 -7.52
C ASN A 78 10.78 -2.04 -7.83
N ALA A 79 9.84 -1.87 -8.76
CA ALA A 79 8.86 -2.90 -9.09
C ALA A 79 8.97 -3.41 -10.54
N LYS A 80 10.19 -3.43 -11.08
CA LYS A 80 10.51 -4.04 -12.37
C LYS A 80 10.54 -5.55 -12.22
N GLN A 81 9.99 -6.26 -13.19
CA GLN A 81 9.92 -7.73 -13.16
C GLN A 81 11.28 -8.38 -12.96
N ASP A 82 12.32 -7.87 -13.65
CA ASP A 82 13.67 -8.42 -13.58
C ASP A 82 14.29 -8.28 -12.18
N ASP A 83 14.10 -7.12 -11.52
CA ASP A 83 14.56 -6.88 -10.15
C ASP A 83 13.89 -7.82 -9.15
N ILE A 84 12.55 -7.98 -9.27
CA ILE A 84 11.76 -8.90 -8.43
C ILE A 84 12.22 -10.35 -8.65
N SER A 85 12.38 -10.76 -9.90
CA SER A 85 12.82 -12.13 -10.27
C SER A 85 14.22 -12.44 -9.78
N ALA A 86 15.14 -11.47 -9.87
CA ALA A 86 16.50 -11.60 -9.36
C ALA A 86 16.53 -11.82 -7.86
N PHE A 87 15.77 -10.99 -7.10
CA PHE A 87 15.67 -11.13 -5.65
C PHE A 87 15.04 -12.48 -5.24
N MET A 88 13.96 -12.88 -5.92
CA MET A 88 13.32 -14.18 -5.66
C MET A 88 14.29 -15.35 -5.89
N LYS A 89 15.09 -15.30 -6.95
CA LYS A 89 16.10 -16.33 -7.25
C LYS A 89 17.19 -16.39 -6.19
N GLU A 90 17.73 -15.24 -5.79
CA GLU A 90 18.77 -15.12 -4.76
C GLU A 90 18.28 -15.67 -3.40
N ASN A 91 17.06 -15.33 -3.01
CA ASN A 91 16.48 -15.72 -1.73
C ASN A 91 15.68 -17.03 -1.78
N LYS A 92 15.71 -17.75 -2.92
CA LYS A 92 15.00 -19.03 -3.12
C LYS A 92 13.49 -18.95 -2.85
N LEU A 93 12.88 -17.79 -3.13
CA LEU A 93 11.45 -17.56 -2.95
C LEU A 93 10.67 -18.08 -4.16
N LYS A 94 9.51 -18.69 -3.91
CA LYS A 94 8.59 -19.14 -4.96
C LYS A 94 7.73 -18.00 -5.50
N SER A 95 7.49 -16.99 -4.69
CA SER A 95 6.70 -15.80 -5.01
C SER A 95 7.11 -14.66 -4.09
N LEU A 96 6.85 -13.42 -4.52
CA LEU A 96 7.07 -12.22 -3.73
C LEU A 96 5.83 -11.33 -3.85
N GLY A 97 5.30 -10.87 -2.74
CA GLY A 97 4.10 -10.04 -2.67
C GLY A 97 4.33 -8.57 -3.05
N MET A 98 5.16 -8.34 -4.05
CA MET A 98 5.45 -7.01 -4.59
C MET A 98 4.63 -6.80 -5.88
N PRO A 99 3.76 -5.76 -5.96
CA PRO A 99 3.03 -5.46 -7.18
C PRO A 99 4.00 -5.01 -8.27
N ARG A 100 3.72 -5.38 -9.53
CA ARG A 100 4.49 -4.92 -10.68
C ARG A 100 4.03 -3.52 -11.10
N TYR A 101 4.99 -2.67 -11.47
CA TYR A 101 4.70 -1.46 -12.20
C TYR A 101 4.30 -1.81 -13.64
N ILE A 102 3.10 -1.42 -14.06
CA ILE A 102 2.62 -1.63 -15.43
C ILE A 102 2.86 -0.39 -16.27
N SER A 103 2.23 0.72 -15.90
CA SER A 103 2.39 1.99 -16.60
C SER A 103 1.90 3.16 -15.75
N SER A 104 2.13 4.36 -16.25
CA SER A 104 1.62 5.58 -15.65
C SER A 104 1.40 6.66 -16.70
N GLY A 105 0.68 7.71 -16.35
CA GLY A 105 0.45 8.82 -17.27
C GLY A 105 -0.12 10.05 -16.59
N SER A 106 -0.41 11.02 -17.44
CA SER A 106 -1.11 12.25 -17.07
C SER A 106 -2.32 12.43 -17.97
N HIS A 107 -3.40 12.88 -17.38
CA HIS A 107 -4.65 13.16 -18.07
C HIS A 107 -5.11 14.57 -17.75
N THR A 108 -5.69 15.26 -18.73
CA THR A 108 -6.26 16.60 -18.52
C THR A 108 -7.73 16.57 -18.85
N ASN A 109 -8.56 16.92 -17.88
CA ASN A 109 -10.00 17.06 -18.06
C ASN A 109 -10.48 18.35 -17.39
N ASN A 110 -11.33 19.14 -18.09
CA ASN A 110 -11.89 20.41 -17.60
C ASN A 110 -10.82 21.39 -17.05
N LYS A 111 -9.66 21.52 -17.72
CA LYS A 111 -8.49 22.32 -17.33
C LYS A 111 -7.75 21.82 -16.08
N GLU A 112 -8.19 20.76 -15.45
CA GLU A 112 -7.48 20.14 -14.34
C GLU A 112 -6.57 19.02 -14.83
N LYS A 113 -5.39 18.91 -14.22
CA LYS A 113 -4.41 17.86 -14.52
C LYS A 113 -4.48 16.77 -13.46
N TYR A 114 -4.49 15.54 -13.94
CA TYR A 114 -4.49 14.34 -13.14
C TYR A 114 -3.26 13.51 -13.47
N ARG A 115 -2.74 12.78 -12.48
CA ARG A 115 -1.79 11.70 -12.70
C ARG A 115 -2.48 10.37 -12.47
N PHE A 116 -2.06 9.36 -13.17
CA PHE A 116 -2.56 8.01 -12.94
C PHE A 116 -1.44 6.97 -12.96
N LEU A 117 -1.71 5.87 -12.29
CA LEU A 117 -0.85 4.70 -12.16
C LEU A 117 -1.68 3.46 -12.50
N VAL A 118 -1.18 2.62 -13.39
CA VAL A 118 -1.79 1.35 -13.77
C VAL A 118 -1.05 0.21 -13.08
N LEU A 119 -1.81 -0.65 -12.42
CA LEU A 119 -1.33 -1.83 -11.70
C LEU A 119 -2.16 -3.06 -12.07
N GLU A 120 -1.66 -4.24 -11.72
CA GLU A 120 -2.45 -5.46 -11.77
C GLU A 120 -3.65 -5.36 -10.83
N ARG A 121 -4.75 -6.01 -11.20
CA ARG A 121 -5.91 -6.16 -10.32
C ARG A 121 -5.69 -7.32 -9.37
N PHE A 122 -5.82 -7.05 -8.09
CA PHE A 122 -5.79 -8.05 -7.01
C PHE A 122 -7.20 -8.30 -6.46
N GLY A 123 -7.31 -9.29 -5.58
CA GLY A 123 -8.54 -9.68 -4.91
C GLY A 123 -8.86 -8.80 -3.70
N ASP A 124 -9.57 -9.39 -2.73
CA ASP A 124 -9.94 -8.70 -1.50
C ASP A 124 -8.74 -8.42 -0.59
N ASP A 125 -8.85 -7.37 0.19
CA ASP A 125 -7.87 -7.03 1.21
C ASP A 125 -8.04 -7.89 2.48
N ILE A 126 -6.96 -8.01 3.25
CA ILE A 126 -6.91 -8.82 4.48
C ILE A 126 -7.89 -8.30 5.55
N SER A 127 -8.19 -6.99 5.57
CA SER A 127 -9.18 -6.45 6.53
C SER A 127 -10.58 -6.99 6.27
N LYS A 128 -10.99 -7.14 5.00
CA LYS A 128 -12.28 -7.76 4.66
C LYS A 128 -12.34 -9.21 5.10
N LEU A 129 -11.25 -9.97 4.86
CA LEU A 129 -11.16 -11.35 5.32
C LEU A 129 -11.17 -11.46 6.83
N PHE A 130 -10.50 -10.55 7.52
CA PHE A 130 -10.49 -10.48 8.98
C PHE A 130 -11.91 -10.29 9.54
N LEU A 131 -12.68 -9.36 8.97
CA LEU A 131 -14.09 -9.19 9.33
C LEU A 131 -14.92 -10.44 9.05
N TYR A 132 -14.70 -11.09 7.90
CA TYR A 132 -15.39 -12.34 7.56
C TYR A 132 -15.06 -13.46 8.55
N CYS A 133 -13.82 -13.51 9.06
CA CYS A 133 -13.37 -14.43 10.11
C CYS A 133 -13.73 -13.97 11.54
N LYS A 134 -14.70 -13.03 11.70
CA LYS A 134 -15.16 -12.52 13.00
C LYS A 134 -14.04 -11.88 13.83
N ASN A 135 -13.14 -11.16 13.18
CA ASN A 135 -11.99 -10.46 13.75
C ASN A 135 -10.98 -11.37 14.49
N GLU A 136 -10.80 -12.58 14.00
CA GLU A 136 -9.77 -13.50 14.48
C GLU A 136 -9.35 -14.44 13.36
N PHE A 137 -8.06 -14.44 13.02
CA PHE A 137 -7.52 -15.45 12.10
C PHE A 137 -7.02 -16.69 12.86
N PRO A 138 -7.15 -17.89 12.27
CA PRO A 138 -6.38 -19.02 12.74
C PRO A 138 -4.89 -18.67 12.80
N VAL A 139 -4.19 -19.08 13.85
CA VAL A 139 -2.77 -18.81 14.08
C VAL A 139 -1.92 -19.05 12.82
N VAL A 140 -2.16 -20.19 12.15
CA VAL A 140 -1.47 -20.55 10.91
C VAL A 140 -1.70 -19.51 9.80
N THR A 141 -2.90 -18.93 9.71
CA THR A 141 -3.22 -17.91 8.70
C THR A 141 -2.48 -16.61 9.00
N ALA A 142 -2.53 -16.13 10.25
CA ALA A 142 -1.84 -14.91 10.67
C ALA A 142 -0.33 -15.01 10.38
N PHE A 143 0.31 -16.12 10.74
CA PHE A 143 1.73 -16.31 10.49
C PHE A 143 2.09 -16.54 9.02
N LYS A 144 1.23 -17.16 8.22
CA LYS A 144 1.44 -17.27 6.76
C LYS A 144 1.42 -15.89 6.08
N VAL A 145 0.53 -15.00 6.52
CA VAL A 145 0.51 -13.60 6.05
C VAL A 145 1.77 -12.88 6.51
N ALA A 146 2.14 -13.02 7.79
CA ALA A 146 3.33 -12.38 8.36
C ALA A 146 4.62 -12.80 7.65
N LEU A 147 4.82 -14.08 7.37
CA LEU A 147 6.00 -14.58 6.65
C LEU A 147 6.12 -13.97 5.25
N GLN A 148 5.03 -13.95 4.48
CA GLN A 148 5.05 -13.32 3.16
C GLN A 148 5.28 -11.81 3.25
N MET A 149 4.81 -11.15 4.31
CA MET A 149 5.09 -9.73 4.55
C MET A 149 6.56 -9.50 4.88
N LEU A 150 7.22 -10.38 5.63
CA LEU A 150 8.66 -10.28 5.90
C LEU A 150 9.48 -10.35 4.61
N ASP A 151 9.15 -11.27 3.68
CA ASP A 151 9.81 -11.35 2.36
C ASP A 151 9.69 -10.04 1.58
N VAL A 152 8.48 -9.43 1.57
CA VAL A 152 8.24 -8.15 0.90
C VAL A 152 9.01 -7.02 1.58
N LEU A 153 9.03 -6.98 2.90
CA LEU A 153 9.75 -5.95 3.65
C LEU A 153 11.26 -6.08 3.46
N GLU A 154 11.81 -7.29 3.44
CA GLU A 154 13.21 -7.53 3.14
C GLU A 154 13.56 -6.98 1.75
N TYR A 155 12.74 -7.24 0.74
CA TYR A 155 12.91 -6.65 -0.59
C TYR A 155 12.92 -5.13 -0.55
N ILE A 156 11.90 -4.50 0.03
CA ILE A 156 11.77 -3.03 0.10
C ILE A 156 12.95 -2.43 0.85
N HIS A 157 13.33 -3.02 1.98
CA HIS A 157 14.45 -2.58 2.81
C HIS A 157 15.80 -2.72 2.09
N SER A 158 16.00 -3.80 1.30
CA SER A 158 17.20 -3.95 0.48
C SER A 158 17.34 -2.87 -0.60
N ARG A 159 16.19 -2.30 -1.05
CA ARG A 159 16.15 -1.18 -2.00
C ARG A 159 16.34 0.20 -1.32
N GLY A 160 16.51 0.24 0.00
CA GLY A 160 16.74 1.48 0.77
C GLY A 160 15.47 2.22 1.20
N TYR A 161 14.31 1.56 1.17
CA TYR A 161 13.01 2.17 1.49
C TYR A 161 12.32 1.48 2.67
N VAL A 162 11.37 2.17 3.28
CA VAL A 162 10.40 1.68 4.27
C VAL A 162 8.99 2.02 3.82
N HIS A 163 8.02 1.18 4.18
CA HIS A 163 6.64 1.32 3.72
C HIS A 163 5.83 2.32 4.55
N ARG A 164 5.84 2.19 5.88
CA ARG A 164 5.26 3.09 6.90
C ARG A 164 3.74 2.99 7.10
N ASP A 165 2.99 2.30 6.24
CA ASP A 165 1.53 2.13 6.39
C ASP A 165 1.08 0.68 6.15
N ILE A 166 1.76 -0.26 6.82
CA ILE A 166 1.37 -1.68 6.75
C ILE A 166 0.10 -1.86 7.57
N LYS A 167 -0.94 -2.38 6.91
CA LYS A 167 -2.24 -2.70 7.53
C LYS A 167 -3.02 -3.67 6.64
N GLY A 168 -3.97 -4.37 7.20
CA GLY A 168 -4.77 -5.35 6.46
C GLY A 168 -5.44 -4.78 5.22
N ALA A 169 -5.87 -3.50 5.24
CA ALA A 169 -6.48 -2.82 4.09
C ALA A 169 -5.51 -2.55 2.93
N ASN A 170 -4.19 -2.61 3.18
CA ASN A 170 -3.13 -2.43 2.18
C ASN A 170 -2.49 -3.77 1.76
N ILE A 171 -2.96 -4.89 2.27
CA ILE A 171 -2.51 -6.23 1.92
C ILE A 171 -3.63 -6.93 1.16
N LEU A 172 -3.44 -7.17 -0.15
CA LEU A 172 -4.43 -7.78 -1.00
C LEU A 172 -4.07 -9.21 -1.36
N LEU A 173 -5.07 -10.06 -1.54
CA LEU A 173 -4.88 -11.40 -2.05
C LEU A 173 -4.69 -11.42 -3.57
N ASP A 174 -3.98 -12.43 -4.06
CA ASP A 174 -4.05 -12.80 -5.47
C ASP A 174 -5.51 -13.00 -5.90
N LEU A 175 -5.84 -12.52 -7.11
CA LEU A 175 -7.21 -12.52 -7.60
C LEU A 175 -7.77 -13.95 -7.80
N LYS A 176 -6.93 -14.89 -8.22
CA LYS A 176 -7.33 -16.25 -8.62
C LYS A 176 -7.05 -17.28 -7.53
N ALA A 177 -5.79 -17.44 -7.17
CA ALA A 177 -5.33 -18.51 -6.29
C ALA A 177 -5.60 -18.25 -4.81
N LYS A 178 -5.73 -16.97 -4.40
CA LYS A 178 -5.97 -16.51 -3.01
C LYS A 178 -4.95 -17.08 -1.98
N LYS A 179 -3.75 -17.43 -2.43
CA LYS A 179 -2.67 -17.99 -1.60
C LYS A 179 -1.50 -17.04 -1.43
N GLN A 180 -1.33 -16.12 -2.38
CA GLN A 180 -0.30 -15.09 -2.38
C GLN A 180 -0.92 -13.78 -1.95
N ILE A 181 -0.21 -13.04 -1.10
CA ILE A 181 -0.58 -11.66 -0.74
C ILE A 181 0.33 -10.67 -1.45
N TYR A 182 -0.16 -9.45 -1.61
CA TYR A 182 0.56 -8.33 -2.20
C TYR A 182 0.42 -7.10 -1.31
N LEU A 183 1.55 -6.48 -0.98
CA LEU A 183 1.56 -5.21 -0.25
C LEU A 183 1.34 -4.07 -1.23
N MET A 184 0.38 -3.22 -0.93
CA MET A 184 -0.07 -2.13 -1.79
C MET A 184 0.03 -0.79 -1.05
N ASP A 185 -0.18 0.29 -1.79
CA ASP A 185 -0.25 1.66 -1.28
C ASP A 185 1.08 2.19 -0.74
N TYR A 186 1.99 2.43 -1.67
CA TYR A 186 3.33 2.98 -1.40
C TYR A 186 3.35 4.52 -1.30
N GLY A 187 2.20 5.16 -1.10
CA GLY A 187 2.07 6.61 -1.06
C GLY A 187 2.80 7.30 0.10
N LEU A 188 3.10 6.56 1.17
CA LEU A 188 3.88 7.04 2.32
C LEU A 188 5.31 6.51 2.35
N THR A 189 5.71 5.71 1.36
CA THR A 189 7.04 5.11 1.28
C THR A 189 8.15 6.17 1.29
N GLY A 190 9.18 5.93 2.04
CA GLY A 190 10.31 6.84 2.15
C GLY A 190 11.65 6.11 2.27
N ARG A 191 12.74 6.82 1.99
CA ARG A 191 14.08 6.28 2.24
C ARG A 191 14.34 6.26 3.74
N TYR A 192 14.82 5.13 4.27
CA TYR A 192 15.24 5.06 5.65
C TYR A 192 16.65 5.65 5.82
N PHE A 193 16.91 6.11 7.02
CA PHE A 193 18.21 6.70 7.36
C PHE A 193 19.24 5.60 7.69
N THR A 194 20.42 5.69 7.09
CA THR A 194 21.51 4.72 7.27
C THR A 194 22.65 5.20 8.19
N GLY A 195 22.56 6.43 8.71
CA GLY A 195 23.58 7.02 9.59
C GLY A 195 23.46 6.55 11.04
N THR A 196 24.44 6.95 11.87
CA THR A 196 24.51 6.60 13.29
C THR A 196 23.52 7.35 14.19
N LYS A 197 22.96 8.47 13.72
CA LYS A 197 21.99 9.27 14.48
C LYS A 197 20.70 9.38 13.69
N PHE A 198 19.61 8.90 14.25
CA PHE A 198 18.27 9.07 13.67
C PHE A 198 17.90 10.55 13.58
N LYS A 199 17.58 11.02 12.38
CA LYS A 199 17.10 12.38 12.16
C LYS A 199 15.60 12.41 12.24
N ARG A 200 15.06 13.07 13.26
CA ARG A 200 13.64 13.36 13.37
C ARG A 200 13.20 14.30 12.25
N ASP A 201 12.07 14.00 11.61
CA ASP A 201 11.41 14.93 10.71
C ASP A 201 10.16 15.52 11.41
N PRO A 202 10.26 16.75 11.94
CA PRO A 202 9.14 17.35 12.67
C PRO A 202 7.93 17.66 11.77
N LYS A 203 8.06 17.53 10.45
CA LYS A 203 6.97 17.70 9.49
C LYS A 203 6.21 16.41 9.23
N LYS A 204 6.69 15.28 9.73
CA LYS A 204 6.13 13.94 9.47
C LYS A 204 5.90 13.10 10.73
N PRO A 205 5.62 13.69 11.92
CA PRO A 205 5.26 12.89 13.07
C PRO A 205 3.91 12.21 12.79
N HIS A 206 3.76 10.99 13.28
CA HIS A 206 2.52 10.21 13.21
C HIS A 206 2.01 9.90 11.79
N ASP A 207 2.85 10.02 10.75
CA ASP A 207 2.48 9.62 9.39
C ASP A 207 2.13 8.12 9.32
N GLY A 208 1.00 7.80 8.69
CA GLY A 208 0.46 6.45 8.59
C GLY A 208 -0.86 6.30 9.34
N THR A 209 -1.28 5.06 9.55
CA THR A 209 -2.49 4.75 10.32
C THR A 209 -2.17 4.80 11.81
N LEU A 210 -2.75 5.74 12.53
CA LEU A 210 -2.40 6.06 13.93
C LEU A 210 -2.33 4.83 14.85
N GLU A 211 -3.25 3.91 14.66
CA GLU A 211 -3.29 2.65 15.41
C GLU A 211 -2.00 1.82 15.25
N TYR A 212 -1.41 1.81 14.07
CA TYR A 212 -0.23 0.98 13.74
C TYR A 212 1.09 1.73 13.65
N VAL A 213 1.10 3.06 13.59
CA VAL A 213 2.36 3.84 13.52
C VAL A 213 3.35 3.37 14.57
N SER A 214 4.59 3.06 14.16
CA SER A 214 5.66 2.64 15.07
C SER A 214 6.09 3.77 16.02
N ARG A 215 6.76 3.46 17.12
CA ARG A 215 7.34 4.46 18.03
C ARG A 215 8.28 5.39 17.30
N ASP A 216 9.13 4.86 16.41
CA ASP A 216 9.97 5.69 15.54
C ASP A 216 9.15 6.60 14.63
N GLY A 217 8.05 6.08 14.05
CA GLY A 217 7.12 6.85 13.21
C GLY A 217 6.41 7.98 13.96
N HIS A 218 6.08 7.78 15.22
CA HIS A 218 5.56 8.85 16.07
C HIS A 218 6.58 10.00 16.27
N ASP A 219 7.87 9.70 16.24
CA ASP A 219 8.95 10.68 16.26
C ASP A 219 9.31 11.25 14.88
N GLY A 220 8.63 10.83 13.83
CA GLY A 220 8.96 11.21 12.44
C GLY A 220 10.22 10.56 11.91
N VAL A 221 10.68 9.45 12.51
CA VAL A 221 11.88 8.72 12.09
C VAL A 221 11.50 7.53 11.22
N GLN A 222 12.14 7.40 10.07
CA GLN A 222 11.90 6.33 9.12
C GLN A 222 12.94 5.20 9.32
N THR A 223 12.50 4.06 9.83
CA THR A 223 13.38 2.93 10.14
C THR A 223 12.82 1.60 9.67
N ARG A 224 13.70 0.66 9.35
CA ARG A 224 13.33 -0.72 9.01
C ARG A 224 12.64 -1.42 10.19
N ARG A 225 13.14 -1.21 11.42
CA ARG A 225 12.52 -1.76 12.63
C ARG A 225 11.11 -1.21 12.85
N GLY A 226 10.84 0.04 12.40
CA GLY A 226 9.51 0.63 12.45
C GLY A 226 8.50 -0.15 11.62
N ASP A 227 8.84 -0.57 10.39
CA ASP A 227 7.95 -1.43 9.60
C ASP A 227 7.70 -2.79 10.27
N LEU A 228 8.71 -3.38 10.92
CA LEU A 228 8.55 -4.64 11.66
C LEU A 228 7.66 -4.46 12.90
N GLU A 229 7.79 -3.34 13.62
CA GLU A 229 6.93 -2.98 14.75
C GLU A 229 5.47 -2.82 14.28
N VAL A 230 5.23 -2.13 13.16
CA VAL A 230 3.91 -2.00 12.54
C VAL A 230 3.32 -3.36 12.18
N LEU A 231 4.11 -4.25 11.57
CA LEU A 231 3.69 -5.61 11.26
C LEU A 231 3.33 -6.37 12.54
N GLY A 232 4.12 -6.23 13.61
CA GLY A 232 3.86 -6.84 14.92
C GLY A 232 2.49 -6.45 15.49
N TYR A 233 2.12 -5.18 15.44
CA TYR A 233 0.79 -4.70 15.87
C TYR A 233 -0.34 -5.33 15.05
N ASN A 234 -0.16 -5.48 13.74
CA ASN A 234 -1.13 -6.16 12.88
C ASN A 234 -1.28 -7.65 13.27
N ILE A 235 -0.16 -8.35 13.52
CA ILE A 235 -0.19 -9.77 13.92
C ILE A 235 -0.95 -9.96 15.24
N ILE A 236 -0.70 -9.11 16.24
CA ILE A 236 -1.42 -9.14 17.52
C ILE A 236 -2.93 -9.03 17.28
N GLN A 237 -3.34 -8.08 16.46
CA GLN A 237 -4.75 -7.88 16.14
C GLN A 237 -5.33 -9.04 15.33
N TRP A 238 -4.59 -9.58 14.33
CA TRP A 238 -5.03 -10.73 13.54
C TRP A 238 -5.25 -12.00 14.38
N LEU A 239 -4.56 -12.11 15.51
CA LEU A 239 -4.75 -13.20 16.48
C LEU A 239 -5.92 -12.97 17.44
N GLY A 240 -6.79 -12.00 17.17
CA GLY A 240 -7.98 -11.68 17.97
C GLY A 240 -7.69 -10.84 19.21
N CYS A 241 -6.45 -10.34 19.39
CA CYS A 241 -6.12 -9.48 20.51
C CYS A 241 -6.46 -8.01 20.20
N THR A 242 -6.76 -7.25 21.25
CA THR A 242 -7.05 -5.81 21.18
C THR A 242 -5.78 -5.01 21.49
N LEU A 243 -5.47 -4.02 20.67
CA LEU A 243 -4.39 -3.09 20.97
C LEU A 243 -4.85 -2.09 22.05
N PRO A 244 -4.09 -1.87 23.13
CA PRO A 244 -4.51 -1.01 24.25
C PRO A 244 -4.86 0.42 23.84
N TRP A 245 -4.34 0.89 22.70
CA TRP A 245 -4.55 2.25 22.18
C TRP A 245 -5.54 2.32 21.01
N GLU A 246 -6.19 1.22 20.61
CA GLU A 246 -7.06 1.13 19.42
C GLU A 246 -8.15 2.21 19.37
N LYS A 247 -8.73 2.54 20.52
CA LYS A 247 -9.81 3.56 20.63
C LYS A 247 -9.31 4.98 20.91
N VAL A 248 -7.99 5.15 21.06
CA VAL A 248 -7.39 6.45 21.40
C VAL A 248 -7.17 7.26 20.12
N LYS A 249 -7.72 8.48 20.07
CA LYS A 249 -7.62 9.35 18.87
C LYS A 249 -6.51 10.39 18.96
N ASN A 250 -5.98 10.64 20.15
CA ASN A 250 -4.90 11.61 20.35
C ASN A 250 -3.54 10.95 20.03
N PRO A 251 -2.77 11.45 19.04
CA PRO A 251 -1.51 10.84 18.64
C PRO A 251 -0.47 10.75 19.75
N ALA A 252 -0.35 11.80 20.59
CA ALA A 252 0.61 11.80 21.70
C ALA A 252 0.24 10.78 22.78
N ALA A 253 -1.07 10.62 23.07
CA ALA A 253 -1.53 9.60 24.00
C ALA A 253 -1.32 8.18 23.47
N VAL A 254 -1.50 7.95 22.15
CA VAL A 254 -1.16 6.69 21.49
C VAL A 254 0.32 6.39 21.60
N GLN A 255 1.18 7.38 21.30
CA GLN A 255 2.65 7.25 21.43
C GLN A 255 3.06 6.87 22.86
N THR A 256 2.54 7.57 23.88
CA THR A 256 2.82 7.26 25.29
C THR A 256 2.36 5.85 25.66
N SER A 257 1.17 5.44 25.22
CA SER A 257 0.64 4.10 25.46
C SER A 257 1.55 3.03 24.83
N LYS A 258 1.95 3.19 23.57
CA LYS A 258 2.88 2.25 22.88
C LYS A 258 4.20 2.14 23.62
N SER A 259 4.83 3.24 24.00
CA SER A 259 6.08 3.22 24.76
C SER A 259 5.90 2.43 26.05
N LYS A 260 4.86 2.73 26.83
CA LYS A 260 4.59 2.03 28.10
C LYS A 260 4.50 0.50 27.90
N TYR A 261 3.67 0.06 26.95
CA TYR A 261 3.43 -1.39 26.75
C TYR A 261 4.61 -2.11 26.09
N MET A 262 5.45 -1.42 25.30
CA MET A 262 6.62 -2.02 24.64
C MET A 262 7.89 -2.00 25.49
N ASP A 263 7.99 -1.08 26.46
CA ASP A 263 9.15 -0.96 27.34
C ASP A 263 8.97 -1.79 28.64
N ASP A 264 7.72 -2.07 29.02
CA ASP A 264 7.38 -2.80 30.25
C ASP A 264 6.70 -4.15 29.89
N ILE A 265 7.44 -4.99 29.18
CA ILE A 265 6.98 -6.35 28.86
C ILE A 265 7.28 -7.25 30.06
N PRO A 266 6.26 -7.81 30.75
CA PRO A 266 6.49 -8.81 31.81
C PRO A 266 7.21 -10.02 31.21
N ILE A 267 8.33 -10.41 31.79
CA ILE A 267 9.09 -11.63 31.43
C ILE A 267 8.45 -12.82 32.11
#